data_8aca7601381c8d63d7734b64afe03e7b
#
_entry.id   8aca7601381c8d63d7734b64afe03e7b
#
_cell.length_a   1.000
_cell.length_b   1.000
_cell.length_c   1.000
_cell.angle_alpha   90.00
_cell.angle_beta   90.00
_cell.angle_gamma   90.00
#
_symmetry.space_group_name_H-M   'P 1'
#
loop_
_entity.id
_entity.type
_entity.pdbx_description
1 polymer ?
#
loop_
_entity_poly.entity_id
_entity_poly.type
_entity_poly.pdbx_seq_one_letter_code
_entity_poly.pdbx_strand_id
1 'polypeptide(L)'
;MTTTTTTLIDRIGLLYTGDPEREELADAALVIEDGLIAWAGPAAEAPAADERVDAAGRAVIPGFVDSHAHLIFAGDRTAEFQARMSGEPYTGGGIRTTVAATREAGEAELATHAFSLVREMRAQGTTTVEIKSGYGLSIEHERRSLEIATTLTDETTFLGAHVVPADMDTDAYVRLVAGEMLEACAPYAKWVDVFCERGAFDGDQTREILSAGQKAGLGVRVHANQLSEGPGVRIACELGAASADHCTHLSAADVDALASSGTVATLLPGAEFSTRSPYPDARRLLDAGVTVALATDCNPGSSFTSSMAFCVALAVREMRMTPLEAIRAATYGGARALRRTDVGWLRRGTRADLVILDAPSYVHLAYRPGVPLVHQVFHGGLLL
;
A
#
# COMPACT_ATOMS: atom_id res chain seq x y z
N MET A 1 -2.53 13.68 -37.12
CA MET A 1 -2.72 14.34 -35.82
C MET A 1 -3.85 13.59 -35.15
N THR A 2 -3.57 12.76 -34.18
CA THR A 2 -4.61 12.16 -33.34
C THR A 2 -5.21 13.31 -32.53
N THR A 3 -6.49 13.59 -32.74
CA THR A 3 -7.22 14.56 -31.89
C THR A 3 -7.26 13.96 -30.49
N THR A 4 -6.59 14.63 -29.55
CA THR A 4 -6.64 14.29 -28.14
C THR A 4 -8.06 14.54 -27.64
N THR A 5 -8.74 13.51 -27.12
CA THR A 5 -10.08 13.64 -26.55
C THR A 5 -9.97 14.11 -25.11
N THR A 6 -10.65 15.22 -24.79
CA THR A 6 -10.75 15.74 -23.43
C THR A 6 -12.04 15.27 -22.76
N THR A 7 -11.98 14.91 -21.48
CA THR A 7 -13.14 14.47 -20.70
C THR A 7 -13.36 15.41 -19.50
N LEU A 8 -14.52 16.04 -19.42
CA LEU A 8 -14.97 16.83 -18.27
C LEU A 8 -15.75 15.95 -17.30
N ILE A 9 -15.27 15.85 -16.06
CA ILE A 9 -16.08 15.35 -14.95
C ILE A 9 -16.72 16.56 -14.26
N ASP A 10 -18.04 16.64 -14.31
CA ASP A 10 -18.82 17.82 -13.92
C ASP A 10 -19.80 17.49 -12.81
N ARG A 11 -20.39 18.54 -12.21
CA ARG A 11 -21.34 18.45 -11.09
C ARG A 11 -20.79 17.62 -9.92
N ILE A 12 -19.50 17.83 -9.61
CA ILE A 12 -18.86 17.24 -8.43
C ILE A 12 -19.33 18.01 -7.20
N GLY A 13 -20.02 17.33 -6.27
CA GLY A 13 -20.49 17.98 -5.05
C GLY A 13 -19.35 18.34 -4.10
N LEU A 14 -18.39 17.43 -3.95
CA LEU A 14 -17.15 17.64 -3.18
C LEU A 14 -15.98 17.00 -3.93
N LEU A 15 -15.02 17.79 -4.35
CA LEU A 15 -13.74 17.31 -4.88
C LEU A 15 -12.69 17.40 -3.79
N TYR A 16 -12.16 16.23 -3.35
CA TYR A 16 -10.93 16.15 -2.56
C TYR A 16 -9.76 16.00 -3.53
N THR A 17 -8.91 17.00 -3.60
CA THR A 17 -7.78 16.99 -4.56
C THR A 17 -6.52 16.36 -3.99
N GLY A 18 -6.35 16.36 -2.67
CA GLY A 18 -5.10 16.01 -1.99
C GLY A 18 -4.00 17.08 -2.10
N ASP A 19 -4.25 18.18 -2.82
CA ASP A 19 -3.31 19.30 -2.93
C ASP A 19 -3.46 20.24 -1.71
N PRO A 20 -2.39 20.44 -0.90
CA PRO A 20 -2.47 21.30 0.29
C PRO A 20 -2.93 22.75 0.02
N GLU A 21 -2.75 23.27 -1.20
CA GLU A 21 -3.19 24.62 -1.55
C GLU A 21 -4.69 24.71 -1.85
N ARG A 22 -5.31 23.59 -2.24
CA ARG A 22 -6.74 23.48 -2.61
C ARG A 22 -7.29 22.12 -2.25
N GLU A 23 -7.16 21.70 -1.03
CA GLU A 23 -7.44 20.32 -0.62
C GLU A 23 -8.88 19.87 -0.87
N GLU A 24 -9.85 20.77 -0.67
CA GLU A 24 -11.28 20.51 -0.89
C GLU A 24 -11.93 21.63 -1.69
N LEU A 25 -12.77 21.25 -2.65
CA LEU A 25 -13.56 22.17 -3.46
C LEU A 25 -15.02 21.68 -3.52
N ALA A 26 -15.96 22.54 -3.11
CA ALA A 26 -17.37 22.30 -3.34
C ALA A 26 -17.77 22.78 -4.74
N ASP A 27 -18.85 22.19 -5.30
CA ASP A 27 -19.38 22.55 -6.63
C ASP A 27 -18.28 22.62 -7.70
N ALA A 28 -17.50 21.54 -7.80
CA ALA A 28 -16.30 21.47 -8.60
C ALA A 28 -16.49 20.75 -9.94
N ALA A 29 -15.48 20.89 -10.79
CA ALA A 29 -15.29 20.10 -11.99
C ALA A 29 -13.81 19.79 -12.21
N LEU A 30 -13.52 18.81 -13.07
CA LEU A 30 -12.18 18.34 -13.39
C LEU A 30 -12.11 17.97 -14.88
N VAL A 31 -11.01 18.32 -15.56
CA VAL A 31 -10.77 17.96 -16.96
C VAL A 31 -9.59 16.99 -17.04
N ILE A 32 -9.80 15.93 -17.77
CA ILE A 32 -8.78 14.92 -18.13
C ILE A 32 -8.40 15.11 -19.59
N GLU A 33 -7.09 15.10 -19.87
CA GLU A 33 -6.51 15.13 -21.20
C GLU A 33 -5.29 14.21 -21.26
N ASP A 34 -5.18 13.35 -22.25
CA ASP A 34 -4.06 12.40 -22.41
C ASP A 34 -3.75 11.55 -21.16
N GLY A 35 -4.80 11.16 -20.40
CA GLY A 35 -4.64 10.37 -19.19
C GLY A 35 -4.13 11.17 -17.98
N LEU A 36 -4.01 12.48 -18.07
CA LEU A 36 -3.56 13.38 -17.03
C LEU A 36 -4.66 14.34 -16.61
N ILE A 37 -4.56 14.88 -15.40
CA ILE A 37 -5.40 16.00 -14.96
C ILE A 37 -4.94 17.26 -15.67
N ALA A 38 -5.74 17.78 -16.57
CA ALA A 38 -5.46 19.03 -17.28
C ALA A 38 -5.87 20.26 -16.45
N TRP A 39 -7.00 20.14 -15.73
CA TRP A 39 -7.54 21.21 -14.90
C TRP A 39 -8.44 20.65 -13.78
N ALA A 40 -8.48 21.34 -12.64
CA ALA A 40 -9.41 21.10 -11.55
C ALA A 40 -9.75 22.42 -10.87
N GLY A 41 -11.05 22.69 -10.59
CA GLY A 41 -11.47 23.96 -10.03
C GLY A 41 -13.00 24.09 -9.87
N PRO A 42 -13.50 25.31 -9.57
CA PRO A 42 -14.94 25.57 -9.48
C PRO A 42 -15.65 25.24 -10.80
N ALA A 43 -16.81 24.56 -10.75
CA ALA A 43 -17.54 24.13 -11.95
C ALA A 43 -17.89 25.29 -12.92
N ALA A 44 -18.11 26.48 -12.38
CA ALA A 44 -18.42 27.67 -13.20
C ALA A 44 -17.23 28.15 -14.06
N GLU A 45 -16.01 27.72 -13.75
CA GLU A 45 -14.77 28.08 -14.46
C GLU A 45 -14.27 26.94 -15.36
N ALA A 46 -15.03 25.82 -15.45
CA ALA A 46 -14.60 24.64 -16.17
C ALA A 46 -14.42 24.94 -17.68
N PRO A 47 -13.27 24.56 -18.28
CA PRO A 47 -13.08 24.69 -19.72
C PRO A 47 -14.00 23.71 -20.47
N ALA A 48 -14.27 24.02 -21.73
CA ALA A 48 -15.00 23.12 -22.62
C ALA A 48 -14.18 21.82 -22.84
N ALA A 49 -14.88 20.71 -23.00
CA ALA A 49 -14.30 19.40 -23.28
C ALA A 49 -15.15 18.63 -24.31
N ASP A 50 -14.56 17.60 -24.93
CA ASP A 50 -15.21 16.82 -25.98
C ASP A 50 -16.24 15.85 -25.41
N GLU A 51 -15.92 15.26 -24.26
CA GLU A 51 -16.79 14.30 -23.55
C GLU A 51 -17.15 14.82 -22.16
N ARG A 52 -18.25 14.29 -21.60
CA ARG A 52 -18.73 14.69 -20.28
C ARG A 52 -19.18 13.49 -19.45
N VAL A 53 -18.70 13.44 -18.21
CA VAL A 53 -19.14 12.52 -17.16
C VAL A 53 -19.82 13.31 -16.06
N ASP A 54 -21.04 12.93 -15.73
CA ASP A 54 -21.84 13.59 -14.71
C ASP A 54 -21.65 12.91 -13.35
N ALA A 55 -20.97 13.59 -12.42
CA ALA A 55 -20.81 13.08 -11.05
C ALA A 55 -22.11 13.16 -10.22
N ALA A 56 -23.14 13.87 -10.70
CA ALA A 56 -24.48 13.97 -10.09
C ALA A 56 -24.45 14.38 -8.59
N GLY A 57 -23.59 15.31 -8.22
CA GLY A 57 -23.42 15.79 -6.85
C GLY A 57 -22.61 14.87 -5.94
N ARG A 58 -22.02 13.81 -6.46
CA ARG A 58 -21.16 12.87 -5.72
C ARG A 58 -19.81 13.48 -5.40
N ALA A 59 -19.14 12.88 -4.39
CA ALA A 59 -17.76 13.21 -4.11
C ALA A 59 -16.80 12.52 -5.09
N VAL A 60 -15.73 13.23 -5.44
CA VAL A 60 -14.60 12.70 -6.23
C VAL A 60 -13.33 12.81 -5.39
N ILE A 61 -12.55 11.76 -5.38
CA ILE A 61 -11.28 11.64 -4.66
C ILE A 61 -10.18 11.10 -5.59
N PRO A 62 -8.88 11.30 -5.29
CA PRO A 62 -7.82 10.54 -5.94
C PRO A 62 -8.03 9.04 -5.76
N GLY A 63 -7.60 8.24 -6.73
CA GLY A 63 -7.53 6.80 -6.56
C GLY A 63 -6.66 6.44 -5.34
N PHE A 64 -7.06 5.42 -4.60
CA PHE A 64 -6.26 4.93 -3.48
C PHE A 64 -4.91 4.42 -3.97
N VAL A 65 -3.88 4.66 -3.16
CA VAL A 65 -2.52 4.18 -3.37
C VAL A 65 -2.18 3.19 -2.26
N ASP A 66 -2.27 1.92 -2.58
CA ASP A 66 -1.93 0.83 -1.67
C ASP A 66 -0.44 0.55 -1.75
N SER A 67 0.30 1.03 -0.76
CA SER A 67 1.75 0.97 -0.74
C SER A 67 2.32 -0.27 -0.07
N HIS A 68 1.48 -1.27 0.27
CA HIS A 68 1.94 -2.49 0.93
C HIS A 68 0.96 -3.64 0.74
N ALA A 69 1.29 -4.60 -0.13
CA ALA A 69 0.49 -5.79 -0.36
C ALA A 69 1.32 -7.00 -0.80
N HIS A 70 0.87 -8.21 -0.42
CA HIS A 70 1.53 -9.49 -0.70
C HIS A 70 0.62 -10.37 -1.57
N LEU A 71 0.43 -9.98 -2.83
CA LEU A 71 -0.59 -10.60 -3.69
C LEU A 71 -0.14 -11.90 -4.37
N ILE A 72 1.17 -12.24 -4.33
CA ILE A 72 1.71 -13.42 -4.99
C ILE A 72 1.82 -14.56 -3.98
N PHE A 73 0.75 -15.30 -3.81
CA PHE A 73 0.69 -16.46 -2.91
C PHE A 73 -0.32 -17.50 -3.38
N ALA A 74 -0.22 -18.71 -2.82
CA ALA A 74 -1.22 -19.77 -2.90
C ALA A 74 -1.51 -20.34 -1.50
N GLY A 75 -2.54 -21.16 -1.42
CA GLY A 75 -3.00 -21.76 -0.18
C GLY A 75 -4.06 -20.94 0.54
N ASP A 76 -4.61 -21.53 1.60
CA ASP A 76 -5.69 -20.99 2.41
C ASP A 76 -5.31 -21.01 3.89
N ARG A 77 -5.61 -19.92 4.60
CA ARG A 77 -5.33 -19.76 6.03
C ARG A 77 -6.59 -19.55 6.87
N THR A 78 -7.75 -19.91 6.31
CA THR A 78 -9.05 -19.77 6.99
C THR A 78 -9.11 -20.51 8.32
N ALA A 79 -8.53 -21.72 8.39
CA ALA A 79 -8.49 -22.51 9.62
C ALA A 79 -7.68 -21.81 10.72
N GLU A 80 -6.55 -21.18 10.38
CA GLU A 80 -5.75 -20.41 11.32
C GLU A 80 -6.49 -19.15 11.79
N PHE A 81 -7.18 -18.46 10.89
CA PHE A 81 -8.04 -17.33 11.25
C PHE A 81 -9.14 -17.78 12.23
N GLN A 82 -9.80 -18.90 11.97
CA GLN A 82 -10.84 -19.45 12.85
C GLN A 82 -10.28 -19.78 14.25
N ALA A 83 -9.12 -20.41 14.32
CA ALA A 83 -8.46 -20.74 15.59
C ALA A 83 -8.13 -19.47 16.38
N ARG A 84 -7.59 -18.45 15.72
CA ARG A 84 -7.34 -17.12 16.30
C ARG A 84 -8.60 -16.46 16.84
N MET A 85 -9.71 -16.52 16.10
CA MET A 85 -10.99 -16.00 16.57
C MET A 85 -11.55 -16.80 17.76
N SER A 86 -11.13 -18.05 17.94
CA SER A 86 -11.45 -18.90 19.09
C SER A 86 -10.51 -18.71 20.27
N GLY A 87 -9.50 -17.81 20.19
CA GLY A 87 -8.64 -17.43 21.31
C GLY A 87 -7.19 -17.89 21.20
N GLU A 88 -6.78 -18.56 20.14
CA GLU A 88 -5.37 -18.87 19.90
C GLU A 88 -4.59 -17.60 19.54
N PRO A 89 -3.40 -17.36 20.10
CA PRO A 89 -2.61 -16.18 19.80
C PRO A 89 -2.03 -16.24 18.38
N TYR A 90 -1.89 -15.08 17.73
CA TYR A 90 -1.14 -14.97 16.49
C TYR A 90 0.37 -15.12 16.75
N THR A 91 1.03 -16.04 16.04
CA THR A 91 2.45 -16.34 16.24
C THR A 91 3.32 -16.08 14.99
N GLY A 92 2.73 -15.71 13.86
CA GLY A 92 3.43 -15.60 12.57
C GLY A 92 3.87 -16.95 11.98
N GLY A 93 3.75 -18.07 12.70
CA GLY A 93 4.24 -19.39 12.27
C GLY A 93 3.54 -19.99 11.05
N GLY A 94 2.32 -19.55 10.77
CA GLY A 94 1.52 -20.03 9.63
C GLY A 94 2.07 -19.63 8.25
N ILE A 95 3.03 -18.73 8.15
CA ILE A 95 3.67 -18.36 6.89
C ILE A 95 4.27 -19.57 6.15
N ARG A 96 4.73 -20.57 6.88
CA ARG A 96 5.32 -21.80 6.30
C ARG A 96 4.33 -22.57 5.43
N THR A 97 3.05 -22.58 5.81
CA THR A 97 1.98 -23.19 5.00
C THR A 97 1.79 -22.44 3.68
N THR A 98 1.78 -21.11 3.72
CA THR A 98 1.70 -20.28 2.51
C THR A 98 2.93 -20.48 1.62
N VAL A 99 4.14 -20.53 2.20
CA VAL A 99 5.40 -20.77 1.45
C VAL A 99 5.35 -22.13 0.74
N ALA A 100 4.95 -23.20 1.42
CA ALA A 100 4.84 -24.53 0.81
C ALA A 100 3.85 -24.52 -0.37
N ALA A 101 2.65 -24.00 -0.17
CA ALA A 101 1.62 -23.92 -1.21
C ALA A 101 2.07 -23.05 -2.40
N THR A 102 2.73 -21.90 -2.14
CA THR A 102 3.20 -20.99 -3.19
C THR A 102 4.30 -21.61 -4.03
N ARG A 103 5.21 -22.38 -3.42
CA ARG A 103 6.26 -23.12 -4.16
C ARG A 103 5.67 -24.21 -5.06
N GLU A 104 4.65 -24.91 -4.59
CA GLU A 104 3.97 -25.98 -5.34
C GLU A 104 3.07 -25.45 -6.46
N ALA A 105 2.48 -24.26 -6.29
CA ALA A 105 1.59 -23.66 -7.26
C ALA A 105 2.31 -23.32 -8.58
N GLY A 106 1.60 -23.54 -9.69
CA GLY A 106 2.07 -23.17 -11.02
C GLY A 106 2.07 -21.64 -11.23
N GLU A 107 2.91 -21.15 -12.14
CA GLU A 107 3.00 -19.72 -12.48
C GLU A 107 1.66 -19.15 -12.93
N ALA A 108 0.95 -19.85 -13.82
CA ALA A 108 -0.37 -19.41 -14.32
C ALA A 108 -1.43 -19.33 -13.21
N GLU A 109 -1.37 -20.20 -12.21
CA GLU A 109 -2.25 -20.16 -11.03
C GLU A 109 -1.98 -18.93 -10.19
N LEU A 110 -0.70 -18.68 -9.83
CA LEU A 110 -0.28 -17.50 -9.07
C LEU A 110 -0.63 -16.21 -9.80
N ALA A 111 -0.36 -16.12 -11.11
CA ALA A 111 -0.69 -14.95 -11.91
C ALA A 111 -2.21 -14.69 -11.98
N THR A 112 -3.03 -15.74 -12.17
CA THR A 112 -4.48 -15.62 -12.20
C THR A 112 -5.03 -15.15 -10.85
N HIS A 113 -4.52 -15.71 -9.75
CA HIS A 113 -4.91 -15.31 -8.40
C HIS A 113 -4.56 -13.85 -8.12
N ALA A 114 -3.31 -13.45 -8.35
CA ALA A 114 -2.86 -12.08 -8.15
C ALA A 114 -3.63 -11.07 -9.03
N PHE A 115 -3.88 -11.41 -10.31
CA PHE A 115 -4.72 -10.59 -11.19
C PHE A 115 -6.14 -10.41 -10.64
N SER A 116 -6.73 -11.48 -10.06
CA SER A 116 -8.07 -11.38 -9.47
C SER A 116 -8.11 -10.42 -8.28
N LEU A 117 -7.09 -10.43 -7.42
CA LEU A 117 -6.96 -9.50 -6.29
C LEU A 117 -6.75 -8.07 -6.75
N VAL A 118 -5.87 -7.83 -7.74
CA VAL A 118 -5.67 -6.47 -8.31
C VAL A 118 -6.98 -5.95 -8.92
N ARG A 119 -7.73 -6.79 -9.63
CA ARG A 119 -9.04 -6.42 -10.18
C ARG A 119 -10.05 -6.07 -9.08
N GLU A 120 -10.06 -6.83 -7.99
CA GLU A 120 -10.90 -6.58 -6.82
C GLU A 120 -10.52 -5.25 -6.14
N MET A 121 -9.23 -4.97 -5.96
CA MET A 121 -8.73 -3.69 -5.45
C MET A 121 -9.13 -2.51 -6.35
N ARG A 122 -8.98 -2.66 -7.67
CA ARG A 122 -9.38 -1.64 -8.64
C ARG A 122 -10.88 -1.33 -8.58
N ALA A 123 -11.72 -2.36 -8.50
CA ALA A 123 -13.16 -2.19 -8.33
C ALA A 123 -13.54 -1.46 -7.04
N GLN A 124 -12.67 -1.46 -6.04
CA GLN A 124 -12.81 -0.75 -4.77
C GLN A 124 -12.04 0.59 -4.71
N GLY A 125 -11.53 1.08 -5.84
CA GLY A 125 -10.94 2.41 -5.96
C GLY A 125 -9.42 2.48 -5.81
N THR A 126 -8.71 1.35 -5.64
CA THR A 126 -7.24 1.34 -5.62
C THR A 126 -6.71 1.37 -7.05
N THR A 127 -6.00 2.43 -7.41
CA THR A 127 -5.45 2.62 -8.77
C THR A 127 -3.94 2.40 -8.84
N THR A 128 -3.26 2.42 -7.72
CA THR A 128 -1.84 2.09 -7.61
C THR A 128 -1.66 1.10 -6.48
N VAL A 129 -0.97 -0.01 -6.75
CA VAL A 129 -0.67 -1.05 -5.74
C VAL A 129 0.79 -1.45 -5.82
N GLU A 130 1.43 -1.57 -4.68
CA GLU A 130 2.75 -2.18 -4.53
C GLU A 130 2.57 -3.67 -4.24
N ILE A 131 3.37 -4.51 -4.92
CA ILE A 131 3.28 -5.96 -4.78
C ILE A 131 4.64 -6.52 -4.36
N LYS A 132 4.66 -7.21 -3.21
CA LYS A 132 5.83 -7.87 -2.66
C LYS A 132 5.91 -9.33 -3.09
N SER A 133 7.13 -9.84 -3.25
CA SER A 133 7.43 -11.27 -3.15
C SER A 133 7.41 -11.71 -1.67
N GLY A 134 8.14 -12.76 -1.28
CA GLY A 134 8.32 -13.11 0.13
C GLY A 134 7.67 -14.43 0.58
N TYR A 135 6.98 -15.12 -0.33
CA TYR A 135 6.49 -16.47 -0.09
C TYR A 135 7.23 -17.54 -0.91
N GLY A 136 8.27 -17.15 -1.63
CA GLY A 136 9.15 -18.06 -2.36
C GLY A 136 10.29 -18.59 -1.50
N LEU A 137 10.99 -17.72 -0.81
CA LEU A 137 12.14 -17.96 0.07
C LEU A 137 13.24 -18.83 -0.59
N SER A 138 13.37 -18.74 -1.91
CA SER A 138 14.44 -19.32 -2.72
C SER A 138 14.65 -18.49 -3.98
N ILE A 139 15.80 -18.55 -4.60
CA ILE A 139 16.15 -17.76 -5.80
C ILE A 139 15.08 -17.90 -6.87
N GLU A 140 14.72 -19.12 -7.22
CA GLU A 140 13.75 -19.42 -8.29
C GLU A 140 12.37 -18.86 -7.98
N HIS A 141 11.85 -19.12 -6.76
CA HIS A 141 10.47 -18.78 -6.43
C HIS A 141 10.28 -17.28 -6.11
N GLU A 142 11.29 -16.62 -5.52
CA GLU A 142 11.25 -15.16 -5.31
C GLU A 142 11.30 -14.42 -6.66
N ARG A 143 12.21 -14.83 -7.56
CA ARG A 143 12.28 -14.26 -8.90
C ARG A 143 10.98 -14.47 -9.67
N ARG A 144 10.42 -15.70 -9.68
CA ARG A 144 9.12 -15.99 -10.31
C ARG A 144 8.01 -15.11 -9.78
N SER A 145 7.95 -14.91 -8.46
CA SER A 145 6.94 -14.03 -7.84
C SER A 145 7.06 -12.59 -8.32
N LEU A 146 8.28 -12.08 -8.44
CA LEU A 146 8.52 -10.72 -8.95
C LEU A 146 8.22 -10.61 -10.46
N GLU A 147 8.58 -11.61 -11.26
CA GLU A 147 8.23 -11.66 -12.69
C GLU A 147 6.70 -11.56 -12.88
N ILE A 148 5.92 -12.30 -12.10
CA ILE A 148 4.45 -12.16 -12.11
C ILE A 148 4.03 -10.75 -11.66
N ALA A 149 4.59 -10.22 -10.58
CA ALA A 149 4.25 -8.91 -10.06
C ALA A 149 4.48 -7.78 -11.09
N THR A 150 5.57 -7.84 -11.89
CA THR A 150 5.86 -6.84 -12.94
C THR A 150 4.81 -6.80 -14.05
N THR A 151 4.01 -7.84 -14.23
CA THR A 151 2.89 -7.83 -15.19
C THR A 151 1.67 -7.06 -14.69
N LEU A 152 1.62 -6.74 -13.40
CA LEU A 152 0.47 -6.15 -12.72
C LEU A 152 0.71 -4.71 -12.25
N THR A 153 1.96 -4.38 -11.91
CA THR A 153 2.37 -3.08 -11.36
C THR A 153 3.84 -2.75 -11.65
N ASP A 154 4.17 -1.45 -11.64
CA ASP A 154 5.55 -0.96 -11.65
C ASP A 154 6.16 -0.85 -10.24
N GLU A 155 5.36 -1.07 -9.19
CA GLU A 155 5.76 -0.96 -7.79
C GLU A 155 5.97 -2.37 -7.20
N THR A 156 7.12 -2.97 -7.50
CA THR A 156 7.46 -4.33 -7.09
C THR A 156 8.53 -4.34 -6.00
N THR A 157 8.39 -5.22 -5.00
CA THR A 157 9.27 -5.29 -3.83
C THR A 157 9.84 -6.69 -3.66
N PHE A 158 11.15 -6.79 -3.63
CA PHE A 158 11.86 -8.00 -3.23
C PHE A 158 11.84 -8.14 -1.71
N LEU A 159 11.18 -9.18 -1.20
CA LEU A 159 11.06 -9.52 0.23
C LEU A 159 11.60 -10.94 0.50
N GLY A 160 12.76 -11.30 -0.04
CA GLY A 160 13.42 -12.58 0.31
C GLY A 160 13.70 -12.70 1.81
N ALA A 161 13.86 -11.58 2.49
CA ALA A 161 14.01 -11.50 3.94
C ALA A 161 12.66 -11.40 4.69
N HIS A 162 11.72 -12.28 4.39
CA HIS A 162 10.44 -12.37 5.10
C HIS A 162 10.57 -13.26 6.35
N VAL A 163 11.04 -14.48 6.21
CA VAL A 163 11.41 -15.36 7.31
C VAL A 163 12.53 -16.28 6.86
N VAL A 164 13.29 -16.85 7.81
CA VAL A 164 14.31 -17.86 7.52
C VAL A 164 13.61 -19.21 7.30
N PRO A 165 13.86 -19.92 6.19
CA PRO A 165 13.37 -21.29 5.99
C PRO A 165 13.85 -22.21 7.12
N ALA A 166 12.98 -23.15 7.54
CA ALA A 166 13.25 -24.00 8.71
C ALA A 166 14.45 -24.95 8.55
N ASP A 167 14.83 -25.21 7.31
CA ASP A 167 15.91 -26.12 6.90
C ASP A 167 17.22 -25.39 6.61
N MET A 168 17.29 -24.08 6.86
CA MET A 168 18.50 -23.28 6.62
C MET A 168 19.03 -22.62 7.90
N ASP A 169 20.35 -22.50 7.94
CA ASP A 169 21.04 -21.65 8.92
C ASP A 169 20.78 -20.16 8.62
N THR A 170 20.55 -19.37 9.66
CA THR A 170 20.17 -17.95 9.52
C THR A 170 21.24 -17.15 8.79
N ASP A 171 22.52 -17.28 9.15
CA ASP A 171 23.60 -16.52 8.54
C ASP A 171 23.83 -16.95 7.08
N ALA A 172 23.66 -18.23 6.79
CA ALA A 172 23.71 -18.74 5.42
C ALA A 172 22.55 -18.16 4.58
N TYR A 173 21.37 -18.06 5.16
CA TYR A 173 20.20 -17.49 4.47
C TYR A 173 20.36 -15.97 4.26
N VAL A 174 20.85 -15.21 5.23
CA VAL A 174 21.17 -13.78 5.08
C VAL A 174 22.14 -13.56 3.93
N ARG A 175 23.23 -14.33 3.86
CA ARG A 175 24.19 -14.26 2.75
C ARG A 175 23.54 -14.57 1.40
N LEU A 176 22.64 -15.56 1.34
CA LEU A 176 21.89 -15.90 0.13
C LEU A 176 20.98 -14.73 -0.31
N VAL A 177 20.22 -14.17 0.63
CA VAL A 177 19.29 -13.05 0.35
C VAL A 177 20.05 -11.80 -0.08
N ALA A 178 21.15 -11.45 0.61
CA ALA A 178 21.95 -10.27 0.29
C ALA A 178 22.88 -10.45 -0.93
N GLY A 179 23.03 -11.67 -1.44
CA GLY A 179 23.90 -12.05 -2.57
C GLY A 179 23.11 -12.58 -3.77
N GLU A 180 23.24 -13.87 -4.04
CA GLU A 180 22.72 -14.52 -5.27
C GLU A 180 21.21 -14.32 -5.47
N MET A 181 20.41 -14.33 -4.40
CA MET A 181 18.97 -14.12 -4.51
C MET A 181 18.66 -12.67 -4.91
N LEU A 182 19.33 -11.70 -4.29
CA LEU A 182 19.21 -10.29 -4.66
C LEU A 182 19.62 -10.06 -6.12
N GLU A 183 20.74 -10.63 -6.57
CA GLU A 183 21.20 -10.50 -7.96
C GLU A 183 20.17 -11.02 -8.95
N ALA A 184 19.53 -12.14 -8.64
CA ALA A 184 18.50 -12.73 -9.49
C ALA A 184 17.18 -11.95 -9.49
N CYS A 185 16.85 -11.29 -8.38
CA CYS A 185 15.57 -10.59 -8.16
C CYS A 185 15.62 -9.10 -8.51
N ALA A 186 16.75 -8.44 -8.35
CA ALA A 186 16.90 -7.00 -8.57
C ALA A 186 16.42 -6.48 -9.94
N PRO A 187 16.56 -7.21 -11.07
CA PRO A 187 16.02 -6.77 -12.36
C PRO A 187 14.50 -6.61 -12.41
N TYR A 188 13.78 -7.26 -11.48
CA TYR A 188 12.32 -7.28 -11.40
C TYR A 188 11.77 -6.51 -10.21
N ALA A 189 12.65 -5.89 -9.39
CA ALA A 189 12.27 -5.20 -8.17
C ALA A 189 12.64 -3.72 -8.24
N LYS A 190 11.75 -2.86 -7.75
CA LYS A 190 12.02 -1.45 -7.50
C LYS A 190 12.51 -1.22 -6.08
N TRP A 191 12.07 -2.08 -5.16
CA TRP A 191 12.29 -1.97 -3.73
C TRP A 191 12.88 -3.26 -3.16
N VAL A 192 13.64 -3.13 -2.06
CA VAL A 192 14.03 -4.22 -1.16
C VAL A 192 13.40 -3.99 0.20
N ASP A 193 12.92 -5.04 0.82
CA ASP A 193 12.24 -5.02 2.12
C ASP A 193 12.74 -6.14 3.02
N VAL A 194 12.70 -5.92 4.32
CA VAL A 194 13.10 -6.91 5.36
C VAL A 194 12.07 -6.89 6.47
N PHE A 195 11.67 -8.07 6.94
CA PHE A 195 10.90 -8.21 8.16
C PHE A 195 11.82 -8.17 9.38
N CYS A 196 12.03 -6.93 9.88
CA CYS A 196 12.86 -6.67 11.07
C CYS A 196 12.05 -6.89 12.34
N GLU A 197 12.00 -8.12 12.81
CA GLU A 197 11.15 -8.48 13.95
C GLU A 197 11.74 -9.68 14.72
N ARG A 198 11.36 -9.80 15.99
CA ARG A 198 11.73 -10.95 16.82
C ARG A 198 11.24 -12.26 16.19
N GLY A 199 12.18 -13.18 15.92
CA GLY A 199 11.89 -14.45 15.28
C GLY A 199 11.97 -14.44 13.77
N ALA A 200 12.29 -13.29 13.15
CA ALA A 200 12.62 -13.15 11.75
C ALA A 200 14.06 -12.63 11.61
N PHE A 201 14.27 -11.34 11.27
CA PHE A 201 15.62 -10.79 11.12
C PHE A 201 15.90 -9.74 12.20
N ASP A 202 17.11 -9.75 12.74
CA ASP A 202 17.59 -8.74 13.68
C ASP A 202 18.08 -7.47 12.98
N GLY A 203 18.54 -6.48 13.78
CA GLY A 203 18.94 -5.18 13.25
C GLY A 203 20.20 -5.22 12.38
N ASP A 204 21.15 -6.10 12.67
CA ASP A 204 22.41 -6.19 11.90
C ASP A 204 22.16 -6.89 10.57
N GLN A 205 21.41 -7.98 10.58
CA GLN A 205 20.95 -8.70 9.39
C GLN A 205 20.09 -7.80 8.49
N THR A 206 19.21 -7.01 9.10
CA THR A 206 18.40 -6.02 8.39
C THR A 206 19.26 -4.99 7.67
N ARG A 207 20.26 -4.41 8.36
CA ARG A 207 21.19 -3.44 7.73
C ARG A 207 22.00 -4.08 6.59
N GLU A 208 22.48 -5.31 6.77
CA GLU A 208 23.25 -6.04 5.75
C GLU A 208 22.43 -6.18 4.46
N ILE A 209 21.21 -6.73 4.57
CA ILE A 209 20.35 -7.00 3.40
C ILE A 209 19.93 -5.69 2.73
N LEU A 210 19.45 -4.70 3.50
CA LEU A 210 19.00 -3.44 2.93
C LEU A 210 20.14 -2.65 2.27
N SER A 211 21.35 -2.67 2.87
CA SER A 211 22.54 -2.03 2.28
C SER A 211 22.98 -2.73 1.00
N ALA A 212 22.83 -4.05 0.90
CA ALA A 212 23.05 -4.79 -0.34
C ALA A 212 22.05 -4.37 -1.42
N GLY A 213 20.76 -4.26 -1.08
CA GLY A 213 19.72 -3.78 -1.99
C GLY A 213 19.97 -2.35 -2.49
N GLN A 214 20.38 -1.42 -1.61
CA GLN A 214 20.77 -0.07 -2.02
C GLN A 214 21.94 -0.05 -3.00
N LYS A 215 22.96 -0.88 -2.76
CA LYS A 215 24.10 -1.03 -3.70
C LYS A 215 23.68 -1.59 -5.05
N ALA A 216 22.63 -2.41 -5.07
CA ALA A 216 22.03 -2.93 -6.31
C ALA A 216 21.07 -1.90 -6.99
N GLY A 217 20.90 -0.70 -6.41
CA GLY A 217 20.07 0.37 -6.97
C GLY A 217 18.60 0.33 -6.56
N LEU A 218 18.22 -0.53 -5.62
CA LEU A 218 16.85 -0.62 -5.12
C LEU A 218 16.55 0.42 -4.04
N GLY A 219 15.31 0.91 -4.01
CA GLY A 219 14.81 1.67 -2.87
C GLY A 219 14.56 0.75 -1.67
N VAL A 220 14.59 1.32 -0.46
CA VAL A 220 14.48 0.57 0.80
C VAL A 220 13.13 0.76 1.46
N ARG A 221 12.59 -0.33 2.01
CA ARG A 221 11.39 -0.39 2.86
C ARG A 221 11.67 -1.34 4.04
N VAL A 222 10.90 -1.26 5.12
CA VAL A 222 11.10 -2.15 6.28
C VAL A 222 9.75 -2.51 6.91
N HIS A 223 9.44 -3.80 7.05
CA HIS A 223 8.45 -4.23 8.02
C HIS A 223 9.06 -4.05 9.42
N ALA A 224 8.49 -3.19 10.23
CA ALA A 224 9.11 -2.72 11.45
C ALA A 224 8.13 -2.64 12.61
N ASN A 225 8.54 -3.15 13.77
CA ASN A 225 7.83 -3.00 15.04
C ASN A 225 6.35 -3.47 14.99
N GLN A 226 6.07 -4.54 14.26
CA GLN A 226 4.74 -5.13 14.12
C GLN A 226 4.32 -5.89 15.38
N LEU A 227 5.19 -6.76 15.90
CA LEU A 227 4.87 -7.67 17.00
C LEU A 227 5.47 -7.19 18.33
N SER A 228 6.53 -6.37 18.29
CA SER A 228 7.24 -5.86 19.46
C SER A 228 8.00 -4.58 19.15
N GLU A 229 8.40 -3.85 20.19
CA GLU A 229 9.42 -2.79 20.01
C GLU A 229 10.73 -3.41 19.51
N GLY A 230 11.31 -2.79 18.49
CA GLY A 230 12.52 -3.26 17.83
C GLY A 230 13.34 -2.12 17.21
N PRO A 231 14.46 -2.43 16.58
CA PRO A 231 15.32 -1.43 15.93
C PRO A 231 14.81 -1.02 14.52
N GLY A 232 13.81 -1.72 13.95
CA GLY A 232 13.43 -1.63 12.55
C GLY A 232 13.09 -0.23 12.07
N VAL A 233 12.30 0.53 12.83
CA VAL A 233 11.92 1.91 12.49
C VAL A 233 13.15 2.83 12.43
N ARG A 234 14.06 2.74 13.41
CA ARG A 234 15.28 3.57 13.43
C ARG A 234 16.23 3.21 12.31
N ILE A 235 16.35 1.93 11.98
CA ILE A 235 17.12 1.44 10.83
C ILE A 235 16.52 1.97 9.52
N ALA A 236 15.20 1.96 9.38
CA ALA A 236 14.51 2.54 8.23
C ALA A 236 14.86 4.03 8.06
N CYS A 237 14.80 4.80 9.15
CA CYS A 237 15.18 6.22 9.15
C CYS A 237 16.67 6.44 8.85
N GLU A 238 17.56 5.64 9.46
CA GLU A 238 19.01 5.66 9.26
C GLU A 238 19.40 5.45 7.79
N LEU A 239 18.77 4.48 7.14
CA LEU A 239 19.04 4.10 5.75
C LEU A 239 18.24 4.96 4.73
N GLY A 240 17.45 5.92 5.20
CA GLY A 240 16.61 6.74 4.34
C GLY A 240 15.56 5.93 3.59
N ALA A 241 14.95 4.95 4.23
CA ALA A 241 13.89 4.13 3.66
C ALA A 241 12.70 4.99 3.19
N ALA A 242 12.00 4.53 2.16
CA ALA A 242 10.79 5.17 1.69
C ALA A 242 9.67 5.07 2.73
N SER A 243 9.57 3.91 3.39
CA SER A 243 8.62 3.69 4.48
C SER A 243 9.17 2.73 5.55
N ALA A 244 8.62 2.88 6.76
CA ALA A 244 8.60 1.87 7.82
C ALA A 244 7.16 1.41 7.97
N ASP A 245 6.92 0.12 7.76
CA ASP A 245 5.58 -0.41 7.62
C ASP A 245 5.17 -1.18 8.90
N HIS A 246 3.89 -1.20 9.26
CA HIS A 246 3.24 -1.56 10.52
C HIS A 246 3.34 -0.50 11.61
N CYS A 247 4.52 -0.27 12.19
CA CYS A 247 4.71 0.75 13.23
C CYS A 247 3.74 0.60 14.44
N THR A 248 3.36 -0.64 14.79
CA THR A 248 2.39 -0.93 15.85
C THR A 248 2.97 -0.62 17.24
N HIS A 249 4.23 -0.99 17.46
CA HIS A 249 4.91 -0.82 18.74
C HIS A 249 6.04 0.21 18.64
N LEU A 250 5.72 1.50 18.87
CA LEU A 250 6.68 2.62 18.75
C LEU A 250 7.09 3.18 20.11
N SER A 251 8.41 3.27 20.33
CA SER A 251 8.98 4.09 21.42
C SER A 251 8.89 5.59 21.08
N ALA A 252 9.26 6.45 22.04
CA ALA A 252 9.38 7.90 21.78
C ALA A 252 10.50 8.19 20.76
N ALA A 253 11.61 7.48 20.88
CA ALA A 253 12.75 7.64 19.97
C ALA A 253 12.42 7.22 18.52
N ASP A 254 11.51 6.26 18.30
CA ASP A 254 11.06 5.87 16.97
C ASP A 254 10.22 6.98 16.31
N VAL A 255 9.32 7.60 17.09
CA VAL A 255 8.51 8.74 16.62
C VAL A 255 9.40 9.94 16.29
N ASP A 256 10.37 10.26 17.14
CA ASP A 256 11.33 11.36 16.92
C ASP A 256 12.18 11.09 15.65
N ALA A 257 12.60 9.85 15.44
CA ALA A 257 13.34 9.45 14.24
C ALA A 257 12.49 9.61 12.96
N LEU A 258 11.25 9.14 12.98
CA LEU A 258 10.30 9.32 11.86
C LEU A 258 10.04 10.80 11.57
N ALA A 259 9.79 11.62 12.60
CA ALA A 259 9.52 13.04 12.45
C ALA A 259 10.73 13.81 11.89
N SER A 260 11.95 13.35 12.19
CA SER A 260 13.20 13.98 11.74
C SER A 260 13.69 13.45 10.39
N SER A 261 13.06 12.41 9.84
CA SER A 261 13.43 11.79 8.57
C SER A 261 12.36 12.02 7.50
N GLY A 262 12.64 11.63 6.27
CA GLY A 262 11.65 11.60 5.19
C GLY A 262 10.94 10.24 5.07
N THR A 263 11.15 9.32 6.02
CA THR A 263 10.56 7.99 6.02
C THR A 263 9.07 8.07 6.39
N VAL A 264 8.22 7.47 5.58
CA VAL A 264 6.77 7.43 5.82
C VAL A 264 6.44 6.31 6.82
N ALA A 265 5.57 6.56 7.77
CA ALA A 265 5.00 5.51 8.62
C ALA A 265 3.77 4.93 7.91
N THR A 266 3.87 3.72 7.37
CA THR A 266 2.74 3.03 6.72
C THR A 266 2.03 2.15 7.74
N LEU A 267 0.79 2.50 8.07
CA LEU A 267 -0.03 1.79 9.05
C LEU A 267 -0.97 0.82 8.34
N LEU A 268 -1.11 -0.38 8.90
CA LEU A 268 -1.75 -1.52 8.25
C LEU A 268 -2.93 -2.06 9.10
N PRO A 269 -4.00 -1.24 9.31
CA PRO A 269 -5.01 -1.54 10.32
C PRO A 269 -5.80 -2.85 10.08
N GLY A 270 -5.76 -3.40 8.87
CA GLY A 270 -6.30 -4.72 8.56
C GLY A 270 -5.55 -5.85 9.27
N ALA A 271 -4.24 -5.67 9.51
CA ALA A 271 -3.42 -6.63 10.24
C ALA A 271 -3.82 -6.67 11.73
N GLU A 272 -3.93 -5.52 12.38
CA GLU A 272 -4.35 -5.43 13.78
C GLU A 272 -5.79 -5.97 13.96
N PHE A 273 -6.69 -5.64 13.03
CA PHE A 273 -8.05 -6.17 13.03
C PHE A 273 -8.07 -7.71 13.00
N SER A 274 -7.33 -8.31 12.09
CA SER A 274 -7.34 -9.76 11.88
C SER A 274 -6.54 -10.53 12.92
N THR A 275 -5.51 -9.91 13.51
CA THR A 275 -4.65 -10.54 14.52
C THR A 275 -5.10 -10.26 15.96
N ARG A 276 -6.06 -9.35 16.16
CA ARG A 276 -6.47 -8.81 17.46
C ARG A 276 -5.33 -8.13 18.22
N SER A 277 -4.38 -7.57 17.47
CA SER A 277 -3.30 -6.77 18.04
C SER A 277 -3.78 -5.35 18.38
N PRO A 278 -3.10 -4.63 19.29
CA PRO A 278 -3.39 -3.21 19.49
C PRO A 278 -3.12 -2.42 18.19
N TYR A 279 -3.94 -1.40 17.94
CA TYR A 279 -3.72 -0.52 16.80
C TYR A 279 -2.57 0.46 17.07
N PRO A 280 -1.78 0.85 16.05
CA PRO A 280 -0.76 1.88 16.19
C PRO A 280 -1.38 3.24 16.57
N ASP A 281 -0.67 4.04 17.35
CA ASP A 281 -1.12 5.37 17.75
C ASP A 281 -0.86 6.40 16.62
N ALA A 282 -1.75 6.41 15.61
CA ALA A 282 -1.66 7.34 14.49
C ALA A 282 -1.72 8.81 14.96
N ARG A 283 -2.47 9.11 16.02
CA ARG A 283 -2.57 10.48 16.53
C ARG A 283 -1.22 11.00 16.97
N ARG A 284 -0.44 10.19 17.70
CA ARG A 284 0.92 10.53 18.14
C ARG A 284 1.87 10.81 16.97
N LEU A 285 1.77 10.01 15.89
CA LEU A 285 2.57 10.21 14.67
C LEU A 285 2.21 11.52 13.96
N LEU A 286 0.91 11.75 13.76
CA LEU A 286 0.41 12.96 13.08
C LEU A 286 0.74 14.22 13.87
N ASP A 287 0.57 14.22 15.20
CA ASP A 287 0.88 15.35 16.07
C ASP A 287 2.40 15.65 16.10
N ALA A 288 3.24 14.64 15.87
CA ALA A 288 4.68 14.82 15.70
C ALA A 288 5.10 15.27 14.28
N GLY A 289 4.14 15.44 13.35
CA GLY A 289 4.41 15.86 11.98
C GLY A 289 4.92 14.74 11.05
N VAL A 290 4.80 13.48 11.47
CA VAL A 290 5.19 12.33 10.65
C VAL A 290 4.22 12.18 9.47
N THR A 291 4.73 11.95 8.27
CA THR A 291 3.91 11.56 7.14
C THR A 291 3.41 10.13 7.35
N VAL A 292 2.09 9.96 7.38
CA VAL A 292 1.43 8.67 7.57
C VAL A 292 0.82 8.19 6.25
N ALA A 293 0.97 6.91 5.95
CA ALA A 293 0.25 6.19 4.91
C ALA A 293 -0.66 5.12 5.52
N LEU A 294 -1.72 4.76 4.80
CA LEU A 294 -2.52 3.57 5.03
C LEU A 294 -2.32 2.60 3.87
N ALA A 295 -2.24 1.31 4.17
CA ALA A 295 -2.21 0.25 3.19
C ALA A 295 -2.99 -0.98 3.67
N THR A 296 -3.32 -1.90 2.76
CA THR A 296 -4.16 -3.05 3.09
C THR A 296 -3.38 -4.17 3.78
N ASP A 297 -2.08 -4.28 3.52
CA ASP A 297 -1.31 -5.48 3.86
C ASP A 297 -2.00 -6.76 3.33
N CYS A 298 -2.60 -6.68 2.13
CA CYS A 298 -3.39 -7.79 1.60
C CYS A 298 -2.57 -9.06 1.49
N ASN A 299 -2.77 -9.98 2.43
CA ASN A 299 -2.06 -11.24 2.54
C ASN A 299 -2.94 -12.29 3.24
N PRO A 300 -2.71 -13.60 3.02
CA PRO A 300 -3.58 -14.64 3.58
C PRO A 300 -3.45 -14.83 5.09
N GLY A 301 -2.38 -14.31 5.72
CA GLY A 301 -2.04 -14.61 7.11
C GLY A 301 -2.58 -13.62 8.12
N SER A 302 -2.28 -12.36 7.94
CA SER A 302 -2.56 -11.30 8.92
C SER A 302 -3.61 -10.29 8.44
N SER A 303 -3.85 -10.16 7.13
CA SER A 303 -4.75 -9.12 6.60
C SER A 303 -5.31 -9.51 5.23
N PHE A 304 -6.29 -10.40 5.17
CA PHE A 304 -6.84 -10.79 3.88
C PHE A 304 -8.00 -9.86 3.50
N THR A 305 -7.68 -8.61 3.24
CA THR A 305 -8.58 -7.59 2.72
C THR A 305 -7.95 -6.83 1.56
N SER A 306 -8.73 -6.60 0.51
CA SER A 306 -8.39 -5.76 -0.65
C SER A 306 -9.01 -4.35 -0.54
N SER A 307 -9.65 -4.04 0.60
CA SER A 307 -10.49 -2.84 0.76
C SER A 307 -9.75 -1.73 1.49
N MET A 308 -9.25 -0.74 0.74
CA MET A 308 -8.72 0.49 1.34
C MET A 308 -9.80 1.27 2.11
N ALA A 309 -11.06 1.23 1.66
CA ALA A 309 -12.17 1.84 2.39
C ALA A 309 -12.36 1.24 3.79
N PHE A 310 -12.12 -0.06 3.95
CA PHE A 310 -12.12 -0.71 5.26
C PHE A 310 -10.96 -0.21 6.14
N CYS A 311 -9.76 -0.09 5.57
CA CYS A 311 -8.60 0.47 6.27
C CYS A 311 -8.84 1.92 6.71
N VAL A 312 -9.46 2.76 5.87
CA VAL A 312 -9.89 4.13 6.20
C VAL A 312 -10.87 4.11 7.39
N ALA A 313 -11.86 3.22 7.37
CA ALA A 313 -12.83 3.12 8.46
C ALA A 313 -12.18 2.73 9.78
N LEU A 314 -11.26 1.77 9.77
CA LEU A 314 -10.49 1.35 10.95
C LEU A 314 -9.59 2.48 11.47
N ALA A 315 -8.90 3.19 10.57
CA ALA A 315 -8.04 4.32 10.95
C ALA A 315 -8.81 5.43 11.66
N VAL A 316 -10.00 5.77 11.17
CA VAL A 316 -10.88 6.75 11.81
C VAL A 316 -11.39 6.23 13.16
N ARG A 317 -11.87 4.98 13.20
CA ARG A 317 -12.56 4.43 14.38
C ARG A 317 -11.59 4.04 15.50
N GLU A 318 -10.48 3.39 15.16
CA GLU A 318 -9.58 2.76 16.14
C GLU A 318 -8.28 3.56 16.36
N MET A 319 -7.81 4.29 15.33
CA MET A 319 -6.52 4.98 15.39
C MET A 319 -6.67 6.49 15.58
N ARG A 320 -7.89 6.99 15.84
CA ARG A 320 -8.21 8.40 16.13
C ARG A 320 -7.81 9.38 15.03
N MET A 321 -7.78 8.93 13.78
CA MET A 321 -7.62 9.80 12.64
C MET A 321 -8.94 10.49 12.31
N THR A 322 -8.89 11.74 11.88
CA THR A 322 -10.05 12.37 11.22
C THR A 322 -10.29 11.74 9.85
N PRO A 323 -11.51 11.80 9.28
CA PRO A 323 -11.76 11.31 7.93
C PRO A 323 -10.84 11.94 6.88
N LEU A 324 -10.48 13.21 7.02
CA LEU A 324 -9.55 13.91 6.14
C LEU A 324 -8.12 13.36 6.26
N GLU A 325 -7.64 13.11 7.46
CA GLU A 325 -6.32 12.50 7.67
C GLU A 325 -6.26 11.08 7.12
N ALA A 326 -7.33 10.30 7.29
CA ALA A 326 -7.39 8.93 6.79
C ALA A 326 -7.42 8.86 5.26
N ILE A 327 -8.21 9.72 4.59
CA ILE A 327 -8.22 9.78 3.13
C ILE A 327 -6.88 10.28 2.58
N ARG A 328 -6.26 11.27 3.22
CA ARG A 328 -4.92 11.75 2.88
C ARG A 328 -3.88 10.64 2.99
N ALA A 329 -3.93 9.83 4.06
CA ALA A 329 -3.02 8.70 4.25
C ALA A 329 -3.23 7.59 3.22
N ALA A 330 -4.49 7.32 2.79
CA ALA A 330 -4.83 6.30 1.82
C ALA A 330 -4.57 6.72 0.34
N THR A 331 -4.24 7.98 0.10
CA THR A 331 -3.98 8.54 -1.24
C THR A 331 -2.58 9.14 -1.31
N TYR A 332 -2.41 10.40 -0.90
CA TYR A 332 -1.14 11.11 -0.89
C TYR A 332 -0.09 10.41 -0.02
N GLY A 333 -0.45 9.92 1.17
CA GLY A 333 0.45 9.20 2.07
C GLY A 333 1.03 7.94 1.41
N GLY A 334 0.17 7.12 0.79
CA GLY A 334 0.59 5.95 0.01
C GLY A 334 1.53 6.31 -1.14
N ALA A 335 1.23 7.40 -1.88
CA ALA A 335 2.11 7.91 -2.94
C ALA A 335 3.48 8.32 -2.38
N ARG A 336 3.52 9.00 -1.23
CA ARG A 336 4.78 9.36 -0.55
C ARG A 336 5.58 8.15 -0.12
N ALA A 337 4.91 7.09 0.39
CA ALA A 337 5.54 5.82 0.75
C ALA A 337 6.14 5.08 -0.45
N LEU A 338 5.68 5.37 -1.67
CA LEU A 338 6.22 4.87 -2.93
C LEU A 338 7.15 5.88 -3.63
N ARG A 339 7.43 7.05 -3.01
CA ARG A 339 8.16 8.15 -3.62
C ARG A 339 7.60 8.58 -4.98
N ARG A 340 6.29 8.41 -5.17
CA ARG A 340 5.55 8.85 -6.36
C ARG A 340 5.10 10.30 -6.19
N THR A 341 5.12 11.04 -7.29
CA THR A 341 4.67 12.44 -7.36
C THR A 341 3.58 12.66 -8.38
N ASP A 342 3.22 11.63 -9.11
CA ASP A 342 2.26 11.64 -10.22
C ASP A 342 0.92 10.99 -9.87
N VAL A 343 0.77 10.40 -8.68
CA VAL A 343 -0.45 9.74 -8.19
C VAL A 343 -0.80 10.20 -6.77
N GLY A 344 -1.99 9.86 -6.29
CA GLY A 344 -2.47 10.14 -4.92
C GLY A 344 -3.00 11.58 -4.72
N TRP A 345 -3.07 12.38 -5.75
CA TRP A 345 -3.65 13.73 -5.77
C TRP A 345 -4.19 14.09 -7.16
N LEU A 346 -5.11 15.08 -7.22
CA LEU A 346 -5.77 15.53 -8.46
C LEU A 346 -5.37 16.98 -8.77
N ARG A 347 -4.10 17.17 -9.16
CA ARG A 347 -3.57 18.45 -9.60
C ARG A 347 -3.12 18.38 -11.06
N ARG A 348 -3.00 19.52 -11.69
CA ARG A 348 -2.57 19.60 -13.09
C ARG A 348 -1.26 18.84 -13.32
N GLY A 349 -1.25 17.97 -14.34
CA GLY A 349 -0.11 17.17 -14.78
C GLY A 349 0.08 15.85 -14.04
N THR A 350 -0.76 15.52 -13.04
CA THR A 350 -0.75 14.19 -12.42
C THR A 350 -1.61 13.22 -13.21
N ARG A 351 -1.36 11.92 -13.05
CA ARG A 351 -2.13 10.86 -13.68
C ARG A 351 -3.60 10.96 -13.26
N ALA A 352 -4.51 10.84 -14.20
CA ALA A 352 -5.93 10.92 -13.95
C ALA A 352 -6.45 9.61 -13.33
N ASP A 353 -6.02 9.37 -12.09
CA ASP A 353 -6.44 8.29 -11.22
C ASP A 353 -7.42 8.83 -10.21
N LEU A 354 -8.69 8.52 -10.35
CA LEU A 354 -9.72 9.06 -9.46
C LEU A 354 -10.88 8.10 -9.25
N VAL A 355 -11.60 8.33 -8.16
CA VAL A 355 -12.79 7.59 -7.78
C VAL A 355 -13.97 8.55 -7.60
N ILE A 356 -15.06 8.26 -8.27
CA ILE A 356 -16.37 8.87 -7.99
C ILE A 356 -17.06 7.99 -6.95
N LEU A 357 -17.40 8.55 -5.79
CA LEU A 357 -18.04 7.82 -4.71
C LEU A 357 -19.59 7.88 -4.88
N ASP A 358 -20.28 6.81 -4.52
CA ASP A 358 -21.76 6.84 -4.40
C ASP A 358 -22.17 7.47 -3.05
N ALA A 359 -21.62 8.64 -2.80
CA ALA A 359 -21.83 9.44 -1.60
C ALA A 359 -21.47 10.91 -1.87
N PRO A 360 -22.06 11.87 -1.15
CA PRO A 360 -21.76 13.29 -1.32
C PRO A 360 -20.43 13.73 -0.66
N SER A 361 -19.79 12.85 0.11
CA SER A 361 -18.51 13.13 0.81
C SER A 361 -17.74 11.85 1.07
N TYR A 362 -16.41 11.93 1.03
CA TYR A 362 -15.50 10.84 1.43
C TYR A 362 -15.65 10.43 2.91
N VAL A 363 -16.21 11.27 3.75
CA VAL A 363 -16.54 10.95 5.16
C VAL A 363 -17.39 9.69 5.26
N HIS A 364 -18.19 9.39 4.23
CA HIS A 364 -19.05 8.20 4.19
C HIS A 364 -18.26 6.90 4.14
N LEU A 365 -17.01 6.89 3.69
CA LEU A 365 -16.15 5.70 3.72
C LEU A 365 -15.99 5.17 5.16
N ALA A 366 -15.85 6.08 6.14
CA ALA A 366 -15.77 5.71 7.55
C ALA A 366 -17.15 5.67 8.23
N TYR A 367 -18.09 6.55 7.82
CA TYR A 367 -19.43 6.65 8.41
C TYR A 367 -20.35 5.48 8.07
N ARG A 368 -20.15 4.85 6.89
CA ARG A 368 -20.92 3.69 6.41
C ARG A 368 -19.99 2.50 6.10
N PRO A 369 -19.25 1.98 7.12
CA PRO A 369 -18.26 0.92 6.88
C PRO A 369 -18.92 -0.35 6.32
N GLY A 370 -18.23 -1.04 5.41
CA GLY A 370 -18.71 -2.28 4.80
C GLY A 370 -19.75 -2.10 3.69
N VAL A 371 -20.16 -0.86 3.37
CA VAL A 371 -21.02 -0.58 2.22
C VAL A 371 -20.15 -0.26 1.01
N PRO A 372 -20.37 -0.87 -0.17
CA PRO A 372 -19.67 -0.50 -1.39
C PRO A 372 -20.09 0.91 -1.82
N LEU A 373 -19.17 1.86 -1.69
CA LEU A 373 -19.39 3.28 -1.99
C LEU A 373 -18.61 3.76 -3.22
N VAL A 374 -17.95 2.87 -3.94
CA VAL A 374 -17.28 3.21 -5.20
C VAL A 374 -18.31 3.14 -6.33
N HIS A 375 -18.53 4.27 -7.02
CA HIS A 375 -19.44 4.36 -8.16
C HIS A 375 -18.71 4.15 -9.49
N GLN A 376 -17.59 4.86 -9.69
CA GLN A 376 -16.74 4.73 -10.88
C GLN A 376 -15.28 4.91 -10.50
N VAL A 377 -14.40 4.22 -11.22
CA VAL A 377 -12.95 4.33 -11.06
C VAL A 377 -12.34 4.69 -12.40
N PHE A 378 -11.49 5.72 -12.41
CA PHE A 378 -10.67 6.08 -13.57
C PHE A 378 -9.21 5.76 -13.25
N HIS A 379 -8.54 5.11 -14.17
CA HIS A 379 -7.12 4.80 -14.11
C HIS A 379 -6.42 5.30 -15.36
N GLY A 380 -5.51 6.24 -15.20
CA GLY A 380 -4.87 6.91 -16.35
C GLY A 380 -5.88 7.56 -17.30
N GLY A 381 -6.98 8.11 -16.73
CA GLY A 381 -8.05 8.75 -17.48
C GLY A 381 -9.08 7.80 -18.11
N LEU A 382 -8.87 6.50 -18.05
CA LEU A 382 -9.80 5.50 -18.59
C LEU A 382 -10.73 4.98 -17.49
N LEU A 383 -12.02 4.91 -17.80
CA LEU A 383 -13.03 4.29 -16.93
C LEU A 383 -12.78 2.77 -16.92
N LEU A 384 -12.67 2.18 -15.71
CA LEU A 384 -12.45 0.74 -15.49
C LEU A 384 -13.77 -0.04 -15.46
#